data_e5535a625f2d71bcb21ab7b29ae60d6e
#
_entry.id   e5535a625f2d71bcb21ab7b29ae60d6e
#
_cell.length_a   1.000
_cell.length_b   1.000
_cell.length_c   1.000
_cell.angle_alpha   90.00
_cell.angle_beta   90.00
_cell.angle_gamma   90.00
#
_symmetry.space_group_name_H-M   'P 1'
#
loop_
_entity.id
_entity.type
_entity.pdbx_description
1 polymer ?
#
loop_
_entity_poly.entity_id
_entity_poly.type
_entity_poly.pdbx_seq_one_letter_code
_entity_poly.pdbx_strand_id
1 'polypeptide(L)'
;MKQWVMALLCCFGSVALADGHGDLGLEKRQPDAPMTVTSVTLGQETTAISAQGDMEGYGKVYVTYHLTYNADRSGGTVDGQGRGFTEAGVASGRFQGFWELVDGVVVMRNVVNITNDTMNLDVIEFNPLTEELMVKAYILK
;
A
#
# COMPACT_ATOMS: atom_id res chain seq x y z
N MET A 1 1.00 47.81 -53.09
CA MET A 1 1.16 46.37 -52.92
C MET A 1 1.17 46.04 -51.45
N LYS A 2 0.11 45.45 -50.93
CA LYS A 2 -0.01 45.09 -49.50
C LYS A 2 0.38 43.60 -49.38
N GLN A 3 1.49 43.34 -48.72
CA GLN A 3 1.86 41.96 -48.32
C GLN A 3 1.15 41.60 -47.04
N TRP A 4 0.37 40.53 -47.11
CA TRP A 4 -0.26 39.93 -45.95
C TRP A 4 0.72 38.88 -45.40
N VAL A 5 1.24 39.11 -44.20
CA VAL A 5 2.00 38.12 -43.47
C VAL A 5 1.01 37.31 -42.63
N MET A 6 0.84 36.06 -43.02
CA MET A 6 -0.02 35.11 -42.32
C MET A 6 0.82 34.49 -41.16
N ALA A 7 0.57 34.89 -39.96
CA ALA A 7 1.20 34.30 -38.78
C ALA A 7 0.55 32.93 -38.48
N LEU A 8 1.31 31.86 -38.69
CA LEU A 8 0.91 30.50 -38.33
C LEU A 8 1.13 30.29 -36.83
N LEU A 9 0.04 30.29 -36.06
CA LEU A 9 0.07 30.04 -34.64
C LEU A 9 0.15 28.52 -34.41
N CYS A 10 1.36 28.00 -34.14
CA CYS A 10 1.55 26.61 -33.69
C CYS A 10 1.09 26.45 -32.27
N CYS A 11 -0.11 25.89 -32.07
CA CYS A 11 -0.55 25.38 -30.80
C CYS A 11 0.26 24.11 -30.44
N PHE A 12 1.30 24.24 -29.63
CA PHE A 12 1.90 23.10 -28.96
C PHE A 12 0.93 22.62 -27.86
N GLY A 13 0.14 21.62 -28.19
CA GLY A 13 -0.61 20.87 -27.20
C GLY A 13 0.40 20.12 -26.32
N SER A 14 0.54 20.55 -25.07
CA SER A 14 1.27 19.79 -24.06
C SER A 14 0.48 18.53 -23.78
N VAL A 15 0.97 17.39 -24.27
CA VAL A 15 0.47 16.07 -23.85
C VAL A 15 0.98 15.90 -22.43
N ALA A 16 0.12 16.10 -21.45
CA ALA A 16 0.38 15.68 -20.09
C ALA A 16 0.43 14.15 -20.11
N LEU A 17 1.64 13.59 -20.03
CA LEU A 17 1.81 12.18 -19.71
C LEU A 17 1.30 12.02 -18.28
N ALA A 18 0.10 11.46 -18.13
CA ALA A 18 -0.38 10.99 -16.86
C ALA A 18 0.59 9.89 -16.41
N ASP A 19 1.35 10.17 -15.37
CA ASP A 19 2.14 9.15 -14.69
C ASP A 19 1.18 8.06 -14.23
N GLY A 20 1.21 6.93 -14.92
CA GLY A 20 0.32 5.79 -14.68
C GLY A 20 0.70 4.97 -13.46
N HIS A 21 0.98 5.62 -12.34
CA HIS A 21 0.89 4.96 -11.04
C HIS A 21 -0.59 4.96 -10.67
N GLY A 22 -1.27 3.91 -11.12
CA GLY A 22 -2.71 3.79 -11.03
C GLY A 22 -3.22 4.01 -9.62
N ASP A 23 -3.79 5.18 -9.40
CA ASP A 23 -4.80 5.34 -8.38
C ASP A 23 -5.88 4.29 -8.69
N LEU A 24 -6.13 3.39 -7.74
CA LEU A 24 -7.09 2.30 -7.90
C LEU A 24 -8.52 2.80 -8.09
N GLY A 25 -8.73 4.12 -8.11
CA GLY A 25 -10.06 4.73 -8.20
C GLY A 25 -10.93 4.46 -6.99
N LEU A 26 -10.35 3.92 -5.92
CA LEU A 26 -11.01 3.67 -4.65
C LEU A 26 -10.81 4.85 -3.69
N GLU A 27 -11.82 5.09 -2.87
CA GLU A 27 -11.73 6.10 -1.82
C GLU A 27 -10.80 5.65 -0.71
N LYS A 28 -9.92 6.53 -0.25
CA LYS A 28 -9.06 6.26 0.91
C LYS A 28 -9.88 6.20 2.19
N ARG A 29 -9.61 5.18 3.01
CA ARG A 29 -10.18 5.06 4.36
C ARG A 29 -9.62 6.12 5.30
N GLN A 30 -8.34 6.46 5.10
CA GLN A 30 -7.56 7.34 5.96
C GLN A 30 -6.32 7.84 5.22
N PRO A 31 -5.59 8.81 5.76
CA PRO A 31 -4.27 9.18 5.25
C PRO A 31 -3.30 8.01 5.24
N ASP A 32 -2.31 8.04 4.35
CA ASP A 32 -1.25 7.05 4.32
C ASP A 32 -0.54 7.00 5.67
N ALA A 33 -0.35 5.78 6.19
CA ALA A 33 0.21 5.56 7.53
C ALA A 33 1.63 5.00 7.43
N PRO A 34 2.66 5.79 7.82
CA PRO A 34 4.00 5.25 7.98
C PRO A 34 4.06 4.37 9.23
N MET A 35 4.67 3.19 9.07
CA MET A 35 4.83 2.21 10.13
C MET A 35 6.30 1.98 10.42
N THR A 36 6.63 1.70 11.67
CA THR A 36 7.97 1.29 12.08
C THR A 36 8.04 -0.24 12.07
N VAL A 37 8.95 -0.80 11.28
CA VAL A 37 9.23 -2.24 11.28
C VAL A 37 9.94 -2.60 12.57
N THR A 38 9.39 -3.56 13.31
CA THR A 38 9.93 -4.02 14.59
C THR A 38 10.71 -5.32 14.48
N SER A 39 10.38 -6.14 13.50
CA SER A 39 11.15 -7.36 13.19
C SER A 39 10.90 -7.84 11.77
N VAL A 40 11.93 -8.47 11.22
CA VAL A 40 11.86 -9.26 9.99
C VAL A 40 12.46 -10.63 10.30
N THR A 41 11.66 -11.67 10.21
CA THR A 41 12.09 -13.05 10.46
C THR A 41 12.07 -13.82 9.15
N LEU A 42 13.24 -14.15 8.63
CA LEU A 42 13.41 -14.90 7.39
C LEU A 42 13.27 -16.39 7.65
N GLY A 43 12.40 -17.05 6.89
CA GLY A 43 12.28 -18.49 6.84
C GLY A 43 12.59 -19.04 5.45
N GLN A 44 12.57 -20.35 5.31
CA GLN A 44 12.83 -20.98 4.00
C GLN A 44 11.65 -20.83 3.04
N GLU A 45 10.44 -20.93 3.55
CA GLU A 45 9.21 -20.85 2.77
C GLU A 45 8.41 -19.57 3.02
N THR A 46 8.60 -18.97 4.19
CA THR A 46 7.87 -17.78 4.61
C THR A 46 8.78 -16.75 5.28
N THR A 47 8.43 -15.49 5.16
CA THR A 47 9.02 -14.38 5.93
C THR A 47 7.94 -13.72 6.75
N ALA A 48 8.21 -13.45 8.02
CA ALA A 48 7.33 -12.64 8.87
C ALA A 48 7.89 -11.23 9.02
N ILE A 49 7.05 -10.23 8.74
CA ILE A 49 7.36 -8.82 8.96
C ILE A 49 6.39 -8.28 9.99
N SER A 50 6.89 -7.78 11.11
CA SER A 50 6.09 -7.12 12.13
C SER A 50 6.36 -5.62 12.13
N ALA A 51 5.29 -4.84 12.28
CA ALA A 51 5.36 -3.38 12.28
C ALA A 51 4.36 -2.78 13.26
N GLN A 52 4.61 -1.53 13.64
CA GLN A 52 3.72 -0.75 14.49
C GLN A 52 3.69 0.71 14.05
N GLY A 53 2.59 1.37 14.35
CA GLY A 53 2.43 2.80 14.05
C GLY A 53 1.08 3.32 14.47
N ASP A 54 0.86 4.60 14.23
CA ASP A 54 -0.42 5.25 14.49
C ASP A 54 -1.20 5.35 13.18
N MET A 55 -2.46 4.90 13.21
CA MET A 55 -3.36 4.97 12.07
C MET A 55 -4.62 5.72 12.47
N GLU A 56 -4.98 6.73 11.69
CA GLU A 56 -6.21 7.49 11.93
C GLU A 56 -7.43 6.56 11.95
N GLY A 57 -8.25 6.69 12.99
CA GLY A 57 -9.44 5.85 13.20
C GLY A 57 -9.17 4.49 13.88
N TYR A 58 -7.92 4.01 13.88
CA TYR A 58 -7.55 2.73 14.51
C TYR A 58 -6.62 2.88 15.72
N GLY A 59 -6.05 4.08 15.91
CA GLY A 59 -5.15 4.38 17.01
C GLY A 59 -3.77 3.73 16.86
N LYS A 60 -3.25 3.18 17.92
CA LYS A 60 -1.97 2.45 17.92
C LYS A 60 -2.16 1.07 17.32
N VAL A 61 -1.53 0.84 16.19
CA VAL A 61 -1.66 -0.41 15.42
C VAL A 61 -0.40 -1.25 15.55
N TYR A 62 -0.61 -2.54 15.77
CA TYR A 62 0.40 -3.60 15.65
C TYR A 62 -0.05 -4.56 14.57
N VAL A 63 0.85 -4.93 13.67
CA VAL A 63 0.55 -5.79 12.52
C VAL A 63 1.68 -6.76 12.26
N THR A 64 1.32 -7.98 11.82
CA THR A 64 2.28 -8.97 11.32
C THR A 64 1.82 -9.49 9.98
N TYR A 65 2.72 -9.43 9.00
CA TYR A 65 2.57 -9.96 7.65
C TYR A 65 3.36 -11.26 7.52
N HIS A 66 2.73 -12.33 7.01
CA HIS A 66 3.37 -13.58 6.67
C HIS A 66 3.41 -13.71 5.15
N LEU A 67 4.60 -13.60 4.58
CA LEU A 67 4.84 -13.67 3.13
C LEU A 67 5.31 -15.08 2.79
N THR A 68 4.55 -15.78 1.95
CA THR A 68 4.93 -17.10 1.42
C THR A 68 5.55 -16.91 0.04
N TYR A 69 6.66 -17.54 -0.23
CA TYR A 69 7.38 -17.41 -1.48
C TYR A 69 6.78 -18.29 -2.58
N ASN A 70 6.69 -17.72 -3.79
CA ASN A 70 6.55 -18.51 -5.01
C ASN A 70 7.90 -19.16 -5.41
N ALA A 71 7.91 -19.93 -6.50
CA ALA A 71 9.09 -20.71 -6.89
C ALA A 71 10.35 -19.87 -7.18
N ASP A 72 10.21 -18.68 -7.74
CA ASP A 72 11.32 -17.77 -8.08
C ASP A 72 11.62 -16.73 -6.98
N ARG A 73 10.85 -16.74 -5.89
CA ARG A 73 10.96 -15.83 -4.75
C ARG A 73 10.72 -14.35 -5.06
N SER A 74 10.14 -14.03 -6.21
CA SER A 74 9.81 -12.66 -6.61
C SER A 74 8.45 -12.17 -6.12
N GLY A 75 7.68 -13.06 -5.50
CA GLY A 75 6.34 -12.79 -5.01
C GLY A 75 5.73 -14.03 -4.36
N GLY A 76 4.45 -13.96 -4.08
CA GLY A 76 3.70 -15.05 -3.49
C GLY A 76 2.42 -14.57 -2.82
N THR A 77 1.94 -15.34 -1.86
CA THR A 77 0.79 -14.98 -1.04
C THR A 77 1.22 -14.29 0.24
N VAL A 78 0.34 -13.47 0.78
CA VAL A 78 0.51 -12.87 2.10
C VAL A 78 -0.76 -13.02 2.90
N ASP A 79 -0.61 -13.32 4.18
CA ASP A 79 -1.68 -13.29 5.15
C ASP A 79 -1.20 -12.65 6.44
N GLY A 80 -2.11 -12.38 7.35
CA GLY A 80 -1.75 -11.85 8.66
C GLY A 80 -2.91 -11.22 9.39
N GLN A 81 -2.55 -10.50 10.43
CA GLN A 81 -3.48 -9.81 11.29
C GLN A 81 -2.89 -8.53 11.87
N GLY A 82 -3.78 -7.61 12.18
CA GLY A 82 -3.45 -6.37 12.87
C GLY A 82 -4.47 -6.06 13.96
N ARG A 83 -4.05 -5.26 14.92
CA ARG A 83 -4.91 -4.74 15.98
C ARG A 83 -4.61 -3.28 16.23
N GLY A 84 -5.67 -2.48 16.27
CA GLY A 84 -5.61 -1.08 16.63
C GLY A 84 -6.22 -0.85 18.01
N PHE A 85 -5.54 -0.06 18.81
CA PHE A 85 -5.92 0.24 20.20
C PHE A 85 -6.21 1.73 20.32
N THR A 86 -7.43 2.04 20.77
CA THR A 86 -7.87 3.38 21.12
C THR A 86 -8.43 3.38 22.53
N GLU A 87 -8.70 4.56 23.10
CA GLU A 87 -9.39 4.65 24.41
C GLU A 87 -10.79 4.03 24.37
N ALA A 88 -11.43 3.99 23.18
CA ALA A 88 -12.77 3.41 23.00
C ALA A 88 -12.75 1.88 22.87
N GLY A 89 -11.59 1.24 22.66
CA GLY A 89 -11.49 -0.22 22.54
C GLY A 89 -10.47 -0.69 21.52
N VAL A 90 -10.66 -1.91 21.04
CA VAL A 90 -9.76 -2.60 20.11
C VAL A 90 -10.48 -2.95 18.84
N ALA A 91 -9.91 -2.57 17.69
CA ALA A 91 -10.29 -3.06 16.39
C ALA A 91 -9.28 -4.13 15.94
N SER A 92 -9.78 -5.27 15.44
CA SER A 92 -8.93 -6.33 14.91
C SER A 92 -9.22 -6.54 13.43
N GLY A 93 -8.17 -6.71 12.63
CA GLY A 93 -8.26 -7.02 11.23
C GLY A 93 -7.51 -8.31 10.89
N ARG A 94 -8.08 -9.10 9.98
CA ARG A 94 -7.41 -10.21 9.33
C ARG A 94 -7.34 -9.92 7.85
N PHE A 95 -6.25 -10.28 7.24
CA PHE A 95 -6.05 -10.02 5.83
C PHE A 95 -5.38 -11.18 5.11
N GLN A 96 -5.60 -11.19 3.81
CA GLN A 96 -4.91 -12.06 2.87
C GLN A 96 -4.83 -11.37 1.51
N GLY A 97 -3.81 -11.74 0.75
CA GLY A 97 -3.58 -11.18 -0.56
C GLY A 97 -2.33 -11.72 -1.21
N PHE A 98 -1.72 -10.87 -2.01
CA PHE A 98 -0.51 -11.20 -2.78
C PHE A 98 0.55 -10.14 -2.56
N TRP A 99 1.80 -10.57 -2.67
CA TRP A 99 2.95 -9.68 -2.67
C TRP A 99 3.84 -9.92 -3.88
N GLU A 100 4.55 -8.91 -4.26
CA GLU A 100 5.54 -8.95 -5.32
C GLU A 100 6.73 -8.05 -4.97
N LEU A 101 7.88 -8.37 -5.55
CA LEU A 101 9.07 -7.53 -5.45
C LEU A 101 9.14 -6.64 -6.69
N VAL A 102 9.06 -5.33 -6.49
CA VAL A 102 9.09 -4.32 -7.55
C VAL A 102 10.25 -3.37 -7.28
N ASP A 103 11.30 -3.42 -8.11
CA ASP A 103 12.49 -2.57 -7.96
C ASP A 103 13.09 -2.60 -6.55
N GLY A 104 13.11 -3.77 -5.91
CA GLY A 104 13.63 -3.95 -4.56
C GLY A 104 12.66 -3.58 -3.43
N VAL A 105 11.46 -3.13 -3.75
CA VAL A 105 10.39 -2.84 -2.78
C VAL A 105 9.41 -3.99 -2.74
N VAL A 106 9.07 -4.45 -1.55
CA VAL A 106 8.00 -5.44 -1.35
C VAL A 106 6.66 -4.72 -1.39
N VAL A 107 5.83 -5.04 -2.37
CA VAL A 107 4.49 -4.48 -2.51
C VAL A 107 3.46 -5.56 -2.19
N MET A 108 2.64 -5.33 -1.18
CA MET A 108 1.55 -6.22 -0.78
C MET A 108 0.21 -5.59 -1.10
N ARG A 109 -0.75 -6.38 -1.58
CA ARG A 109 -2.14 -5.97 -1.81
C ARG A 109 -3.06 -6.94 -1.10
N ASN A 110 -3.67 -6.48 -0.01
CA ASN A 110 -4.41 -7.30 0.92
C ASN A 110 -5.87 -6.87 1.03
N VAL A 111 -6.77 -7.83 1.03
CA VAL A 111 -8.14 -7.60 1.49
C VAL A 111 -8.18 -7.80 3.00
N VAL A 112 -8.61 -6.77 3.71
CA VAL A 112 -8.67 -6.74 5.18
C VAL A 112 -10.11 -6.76 5.64
N ASN A 113 -10.46 -7.74 6.48
CA ASN A 113 -11.73 -7.79 7.19
C ASN A 113 -11.53 -7.29 8.62
N ILE A 114 -12.32 -6.32 9.03
CA ILE A 114 -12.21 -5.67 10.33
C ILE A 114 -13.43 -6.03 11.19
N THR A 115 -13.22 -6.14 12.49
CA THR A 115 -14.25 -6.57 13.46
C THR A 115 -15.46 -5.63 13.57
N ASN A 116 -15.38 -4.42 13.04
CA ASN A 116 -16.51 -3.48 12.96
C ASN A 116 -17.37 -3.66 11.68
N ASP A 117 -17.24 -4.79 11.00
CA ASP A 117 -17.94 -5.13 9.75
C ASP A 117 -17.55 -4.23 8.55
N THR A 118 -16.37 -3.64 8.58
CA THR A 118 -15.78 -2.91 7.44
C THR A 118 -14.73 -3.75 6.74
N MET A 119 -14.48 -3.43 5.46
CA MET A 119 -13.46 -4.07 4.64
C MET A 119 -12.60 -3.02 3.97
N ASN A 120 -11.30 -3.27 3.93
CA ASN A 120 -10.34 -2.45 3.19
C ASN A 120 -9.61 -3.26 2.13
N LEU A 121 -9.17 -2.59 1.09
CA LEU A 121 -8.01 -2.98 0.31
C LEU A 121 -6.82 -2.18 0.81
N ASP A 122 -5.84 -2.86 1.37
CA ASP A 122 -4.59 -2.24 1.79
C ASP A 122 -3.50 -2.49 0.75
N VAL A 123 -2.83 -1.43 0.34
CA VAL A 123 -1.59 -1.48 -0.43
C VAL A 123 -0.46 -1.12 0.52
N ILE A 124 0.46 -2.06 0.72
CA ILE A 124 1.58 -1.90 1.64
C ILE A 124 2.88 -1.91 0.83
N GLU A 125 3.72 -0.94 1.05
CA GLU A 125 5.04 -0.84 0.45
C GLU A 125 6.09 -0.93 1.55
N PHE A 126 6.96 -1.94 1.47
CA PHE A 126 8.08 -2.12 2.38
C PHE A 126 9.40 -2.07 1.61
N ASN A 127 10.25 -1.11 1.96
CA ASN A 127 11.60 -1.01 1.44
C ASN A 127 12.60 -1.63 2.44
N PRO A 128 13.19 -2.82 2.12
CA PRO A 128 14.09 -3.50 3.05
C PRO A 128 15.41 -2.76 3.31
N LEU A 129 15.81 -1.86 2.40
CA LEU A 129 17.06 -1.09 2.55
C LEU A 129 16.90 0.07 3.54
N THR A 130 15.76 0.73 3.54
CA THR A 130 15.48 1.88 4.41
C THR A 130 14.66 1.50 5.63
N GLU A 131 14.11 0.28 5.67
CA GLU A 131 13.16 -0.21 6.69
C GLU A 131 11.87 0.60 6.76
N GLU A 132 11.56 1.39 5.73
CA GLU A 132 10.32 2.14 5.63
C GLU A 132 9.18 1.21 5.19
N LEU A 133 8.08 1.28 5.91
CA LEU A 133 6.84 0.59 5.58
C LEU A 133 5.70 1.60 5.58
N MET A 134 4.97 1.64 4.46
CA MET A 134 3.83 2.54 4.27
C MET A 134 2.56 1.73 4.02
N VAL A 135 1.50 2.04 4.76
CA VAL A 135 0.18 1.45 4.57
C VAL A 135 -0.77 2.45 3.93
N LYS A 136 -1.34 2.07 2.80
CA LYS A 136 -2.37 2.84 2.08
C LYS A 136 -3.68 2.03 2.12
N ALA A 137 -4.65 2.49 2.89
CA ALA A 137 -5.92 1.79 3.08
C ALA A 137 -7.04 2.43 2.25
N TYR A 138 -7.73 1.60 1.47
CA TYR A 138 -8.85 1.99 0.61
C TYR A 138 -10.13 1.28 1.05
N ILE A 139 -11.28 1.95 0.89
CA ILE A 139 -12.58 1.42 1.30
C ILE A 139 -13.08 0.40 0.28
N LEU A 140 -13.38 -0.83 0.75
CA LEU A 140 -14.15 -1.83 0.01
C LEU A 140 -15.59 -1.94 0.53
N LYS A 141 -15.77 -1.77 1.85
CA LYS A 141 -17.08 -1.82 2.51
C LYS A 141 -17.10 -0.93 3.75
#